data_41975ef3752214447023a2871f6480d6
#
_entry.id   41975ef3752214447023a2871f6480d6
#
_cell.length_a   1.000
_cell.length_b   1.000
_cell.length_c   1.000
_cell.angle_alpha   90.00
_cell.angle_beta   90.00
_cell.angle_gamma   90.00
#
_symmetry.space_group_name_H-M   'P 1'
#
loop_
_entity.id
_entity.type
_entity.pdbx_description
1 polymer ?
#
loop_
_entity_poly.entity_id
_entity_poly.type
_entity_poly.pdbx_seq_one_letter_code
_entity_poly.pdbx_strand_id
1 'polypeptide(L)'
;MQSLKILLLGTAIGSAAVLPASASSSAWYTSEGGKVRLVTSGKADGAGRIRGVLDIALKPGWKTYWRDPGDAGVPPQLDVSASTNIADATLSFPAPQRHDDGYGKWAGYNYPVSLPVVFKLSAAKELAVIDADVFLGICETICIPVQTRLTVDPGSDPDNADDAALVKASFAALPAPARSDFGINVLPGDHETLVVEANFPGDPDAADFFVAGERDYMFGAPSRSEKDGKLIFTVPILDRPSATPTDGGLHYTLTSSAGAVEGLLPFP
;
A
#
# COMPACT_ATOMS: atom_id res chain seq x y z
N MET A 1 -46.27 -15.66 -68.07
CA MET A 1 -44.86 -15.31 -67.72
C MET A 1 -44.92 -14.37 -66.53
N GLN A 2 -44.77 -14.90 -65.34
CA GLN A 2 -44.76 -14.13 -64.07
C GLN A 2 -43.32 -13.88 -63.65
N SER A 3 -42.92 -12.62 -63.59
CA SER A 3 -41.60 -12.19 -63.18
C SER A 3 -41.52 -12.14 -61.63
N LEU A 4 -40.71 -13.00 -61.00
CA LEU A 4 -40.45 -13.04 -59.56
C LEU A 4 -39.44 -11.97 -59.28
N LYS A 5 -39.80 -10.94 -58.48
CA LYS A 5 -38.91 -9.92 -58.00
C LYS A 5 -38.35 -10.41 -56.62
N ILE A 6 -37.07 -10.76 -56.60
CA ILE A 6 -36.35 -11.09 -55.37
C ILE A 6 -35.91 -9.78 -54.68
N LEU A 7 -36.43 -9.51 -53.47
CA LEU A 7 -36.08 -8.37 -52.66
C LEU A 7 -34.92 -8.81 -51.78
N LEU A 8 -33.71 -8.34 -52.02
CA LEU A 8 -32.53 -8.54 -51.21
C LEU A 8 -32.60 -7.58 -50.01
N LEU A 9 -32.88 -8.13 -48.83
CA LEU A 9 -32.82 -7.40 -47.54
C LEU A 9 -31.38 -7.40 -47.05
N GLY A 10 -30.68 -6.29 -47.24
CA GLY A 10 -29.30 -6.12 -46.74
C GLY A 10 -29.30 -5.86 -45.22
N THR A 11 -28.80 -6.81 -44.42
CA THR A 11 -28.63 -6.64 -42.99
C THR A 11 -27.34 -5.84 -42.75
N ALA A 12 -27.47 -4.56 -42.40
CA ALA A 12 -26.32 -3.75 -41.94
C ALA A 12 -25.94 -4.16 -40.52
N ILE A 13 -24.85 -4.91 -40.38
CA ILE A 13 -24.24 -5.18 -39.08
C ILE A 13 -23.49 -3.93 -38.64
N GLY A 14 -24.12 -3.13 -37.78
CA GLY A 14 -23.47 -2.01 -37.11
C GLY A 14 -22.43 -2.51 -36.12
N SER A 15 -21.14 -2.34 -36.43
CA SER A 15 -20.05 -2.53 -35.45
C SER A 15 -20.20 -1.47 -34.35
N ALA A 16 -20.72 -1.86 -33.20
CA ALA A 16 -20.67 -1.03 -32.02
C ALA A 16 -19.18 -0.90 -31.61
N ALA A 17 -18.60 0.27 -31.80
CA ALA A 17 -17.31 0.62 -31.24
C ALA A 17 -17.47 0.61 -29.72
N VAL A 18 -16.87 -0.39 -29.01
CA VAL A 18 -16.74 -0.39 -27.56
C VAL A 18 -15.74 0.70 -27.25
N LEU A 19 -16.22 1.87 -26.86
CA LEU A 19 -15.37 2.91 -26.28
C LEU A 19 -14.81 2.36 -24.97
N PRO A 20 -13.51 2.53 -24.67
CA PRO A 20 -12.98 2.19 -23.38
C PRO A 20 -13.79 2.96 -22.31
N ALA A 21 -14.36 2.23 -21.35
CA ALA A 21 -15.02 2.86 -20.22
C ALA A 21 -13.94 3.60 -19.43
N SER A 22 -13.90 4.91 -19.54
CA SER A 22 -13.11 5.77 -18.68
C SER A 22 -13.75 5.72 -17.29
N ALA A 23 -12.99 5.42 -16.26
CA ALA A 23 -13.46 5.28 -14.89
C ALA A 23 -12.44 5.89 -13.94
N SER A 24 -12.87 6.30 -12.74
CA SER A 24 -11.99 6.70 -11.65
C SER A 24 -11.16 5.53 -11.08
N SER A 25 -11.35 4.34 -11.64
CA SER A 25 -10.59 3.13 -11.32
C SER A 25 -10.05 2.45 -12.59
N SER A 26 -8.87 1.81 -12.46
CA SER A 26 -8.32 0.99 -13.53
C SER A 26 -9.09 -0.32 -13.71
N ALA A 27 -8.88 -0.99 -14.84
CA ALA A 27 -9.23 -2.39 -14.93
C ALA A 27 -8.48 -3.22 -13.90
N TRP A 28 -9.06 -4.37 -13.50
CA TRP A 28 -8.37 -5.34 -12.67
C TRP A 28 -7.27 -6.05 -13.46
N TYR A 29 -6.05 -6.03 -12.93
CA TYR A 29 -5.03 -6.99 -13.33
C TYR A 29 -5.20 -8.25 -12.50
N THR A 30 -5.29 -9.42 -13.15
CA THR A 30 -5.51 -10.72 -12.48
C THR A 30 -4.25 -11.56 -12.54
N SER A 31 -3.81 -12.05 -11.38
CA SER A 31 -2.76 -13.05 -11.20
C SER A 31 -3.33 -14.34 -10.62
N GLU A 32 -2.50 -15.37 -10.48
CA GLU A 32 -2.91 -16.64 -9.89
C GLU A 32 -3.42 -16.47 -8.45
N GLY A 33 -2.74 -15.67 -7.62
CA GLY A 33 -3.05 -15.50 -6.20
C GLY A 33 -4.06 -14.42 -5.87
N GLY A 34 -4.52 -13.63 -6.86
CA GLY A 34 -5.42 -12.52 -6.61
C GLY A 34 -5.52 -11.57 -7.78
N LYS A 35 -6.01 -10.38 -7.51
CA LYS A 35 -6.12 -9.31 -8.51
C LYS A 35 -5.82 -7.96 -7.88
N VAL A 36 -5.30 -7.04 -8.68
CA VAL A 36 -4.96 -5.68 -8.26
C VAL A 36 -5.57 -4.64 -9.19
N ARG A 37 -5.94 -3.49 -8.65
CA ARG A 37 -6.37 -2.32 -9.41
C ARG A 37 -5.98 -1.04 -8.69
N LEU A 38 -5.97 0.06 -9.41
CA LEU A 38 -5.85 1.40 -8.87
C LEU A 38 -7.22 2.09 -8.89
N VAL A 39 -7.60 2.72 -7.78
CA VAL A 39 -8.87 3.47 -7.65
C VAL A 39 -8.56 4.85 -7.12
N THR A 40 -9.25 5.88 -7.60
CA THR A 40 -9.12 7.25 -7.08
C THR A 40 -10.45 7.78 -6.58
N SER A 41 -10.40 8.77 -5.69
CA SER A 41 -11.58 9.50 -5.23
C SER A 41 -12.05 10.58 -6.21
N GLY A 42 -11.50 10.61 -7.43
CA GLY A 42 -11.81 11.60 -8.44
C GLY A 42 -10.98 12.88 -8.31
N LYS A 43 -11.61 14.02 -8.12
CA LYS A 43 -10.97 15.35 -8.18
C LYS A 43 -9.89 15.58 -7.13
N ALA A 44 -8.88 16.37 -7.51
CA ALA A 44 -7.88 16.84 -6.57
C ALA A 44 -8.49 17.78 -5.51
N ASP A 45 -7.94 17.73 -4.30
CA ASP A 45 -8.25 18.68 -3.24
C ASP A 45 -7.63 20.07 -3.49
N GLY A 46 -7.95 21.04 -2.62
CA GLY A 46 -7.44 22.39 -2.72
C GLY A 46 -5.92 22.53 -2.61
N ALA A 47 -5.22 21.48 -2.18
CA ALA A 47 -3.76 21.40 -2.11
C ALA A 47 -3.14 20.67 -3.32
N GLY A 48 -3.94 20.35 -4.35
CA GLY A 48 -3.48 19.63 -5.54
C GLY A 48 -3.16 18.16 -5.28
N ARG A 49 -3.89 17.50 -4.37
CA ARG A 49 -3.70 16.08 -4.04
C ARG A 49 -4.91 15.29 -4.48
N ILE A 50 -4.69 14.16 -5.14
CA ILE A 50 -5.70 13.16 -5.46
C ILE A 50 -5.50 11.98 -4.52
N ARG A 51 -6.54 11.59 -3.79
CA ARG A 51 -6.52 10.37 -2.98
C ARG A 51 -6.90 9.18 -3.82
N GLY A 52 -6.20 8.08 -3.61
CA GLY A 52 -6.49 6.81 -4.26
C GLY A 52 -6.12 5.62 -3.37
N VAL A 53 -6.28 4.43 -3.90
CA VAL A 53 -5.86 3.17 -3.28
C VAL A 53 -5.33 2.21 -4.34
N LEU A 54 -4.28 1.48 -3.98
CA LEU A 54 -3.92 0.24 -4.64
C LEU A 54 -4.71 -0.88 -3.96
N ASP A 55 -5.74 -1.37 -4.64
CA ASP A 55 -6.69 -2.35 -4.12
C ASP A 55 -6.24 -3.76 -4.51
N ILE A 56 -5.93 -4.59 -3.50
CA ILE A 56 -5.36 -5.92 -3.63
C ILE A 56 -6.36 -6.94 -3.09
N ALA A 57 -7.04 -7.64 -3.98
CA ALA A 57 -8.00 -8.69 -3.63
C ALA A 57 -7.31 -10.06 -3.68
N LEU A 58 -6.74 -10.48 -2.54
CA LEU A 58 -6.10 -11.77 -2.39
C LEU A 58 -7.12 -12.92 -2.39
N LYS A 59 -6.75 -14.06 -2.96
CA LYS A 59 -7.48 -15.32 -2.77
C LYS A 59 -7.18 -15.90 -1.37
N PRO A 60 -8.07 -16.75 -0.83
CA PRO A 60 -7.80 -17.46 0.42
C PRO A 60 -6.48 -18.24 0.37
N GLY A 61 -5.68 -18.14 1.42
CA GLY A 61 -4.36 -18.77 1.52
C GLY A 61 -3.21 -17.95 0.95
N TRP A 62 -3.51 -16.90 0.18
CA TRP A 62 -2.50 -16.03 -0.39
C TRP A 62 -2.21 -14.82 0.50
N LYS A 63 -0.99 -14.26 0.39
CA LYS A 63 -0.47 -13.15 1.18
C LYS A 63 0.20 -12.10 0.31
N THR A 64 0.28 -10.87 0.82
CA THR A 64 1.12 -9.80 0.30
C THR A 64 1.79 -9.06 1.46
N TYR A 65 2.69 -8.15 1.19
CA TYR A 65 3.65 -7.67 2.17
C TYR A 65 3.43 -6.22 2.57
N TRP A 66 3.91 -5.90 3.75
CA TRP A 66 4.05 -4.53 4.24
C TRP A 66 5.26 -3.86 3.59
N ARG A 67 5.50 -2.57 3.89
CA ARG A 67 6.63 -1.78 3.34
C ARG A 67 8.00 -2.38 3.65
N ASP A 68 8.14 -3.07 4.77
CA ASP A 68 9.29 -3.91 5.10
C ASP A 68 8.79 -5.33 5.40
N PRO A 69 9.01 -6.26 4.49
CA PRO A 69 8.47 -7.61 4.62
C PRO A 69 9.23 -8.48 5.63
N GLY A 70 10.41 -8.07 6.10
CA GLY A 70 11.33 -8.89 6.88
C GLY A 70 12.16 -9.83 6.02
N ASP A 71 12.46 -11.05 6.55
CA ASP A 71 13.46 -11.99 5.98
C ASP A 71 13.17 -12.40 4.53
N ALA A 72 11.92 -12.44 4.13
CA ALA A 72 11.52 -12.84 2.78
C ALA A 72 10.23 -12.17 2.35
N GLY A 73 10.25 -11.53 1.19
CA GLY A 73 9.06 -10.91 0.62
C GLY A 73 9.39 -9.83 -0.40
N VAL A 74 8.35 -9.36 -1.08
CA VAL A 74 8.46 -8.31 -2.08
C VAL A 74 7.47 -7.22 -1.71
N PRO A 75 7.94 -6.09 -1.15
CA PRO A 75 7.05 -5.01 -0.74
C PRO A 75 6.39 -4.36 -1.95
N PRO A 76 5.16 -3.84 -1.80
CA PRO A 76 4.50 -3.08 -2.84
C PRO A 76 5.27 -1.81 -3.20
N GLN A 77 5.46 -1.60 -4.51
CA GLN A 77 6.10 -0.43 -5.09
C GLN A 77 5.15 0.18 -6.13
N LEU A 78 5.18 1.50 -6.23
CA LEU A 78 4.36 2.29 -7.14
C LEU A 78 5.24 3.36 -7.78
N ASP A 79 5.44 3.30 -9.09
CA ASP A 79 6.14 4.32 -9.86
C ASP A 79 5.13 5.04 -10.78
N VAL A 80 5.08 6.36 -10.65
CA VAL A 80 4.17 7.22 -11.41
C VAL A 80 4.90 8.12 -12.41
N SER A 81 6.15 7.85 -12.69
CA SER A 81 7.01 8.67 -13.57
C SER A 81 6.48 8.81 -15.00
N ALA A 82 5.67 7.82 -15.47
CA ALA A 82 5.01 7.85 -16.78
C ALA A 82 3.69 8.66 -16.79
N SER A 83 3.23 9.13 -15.64
CA SER A 83 1.95 9.83 -15.49
C SER A 83 1.98 11.23 -16.08
N THR A 84 0.81 11.73 -16.47
CA THR A 84 0.64 13.13 -16.89
C THR A 84 0.19 13.98 -15.71
N ASN A 85 0.90 15.09 -15.46
CA ASN A 85 0.62 16.07 -14.40
C ASN A 85 0.60 15.46 -12.98
N ILE A 86 1.36 14.38 -12.74
CA ILE A 86 1.63 13.84 -11.40
C ILE A 86 3.11 14.06 -11.10
N ALA A 87 3.39 14.73 -10.00
CA ALA A 87 4.75 15.00 -9.54
C ALA A 87 5.30 13.88 -8.66
N ASP A 88 4.43 13.25 -7.86
CA ASP A 88 4.81 12.25 -6.86
C ASP A 88 3.61 11.42 -6.43
N ALA A 89 3.88 10.24 -5.85
CA ALA A 89 2.88 9.39 -5.23
C ALA A 89 3.43 8.81 -3.91
N THR A 90 2.67 8.98 -2.84
CA THR A 90 3.02 8.43 -1.53
C THR A 90 2.09 7.27 -1.19
N LEU A 91 2.65 6.06 -1.08
CA LEU A 91 1.94 4.85 -0.66
C LEU A 91 1.95 4.72 0.86
N SER A 92 0.77 4.50 1.46
CA SER A 92 0.58 4.28 2.89
C SER A 92 0.11 2.85 3.17
N PHE A 93 0.37 2.36 4.37
CA PHE A 93 0.15 0.96 4.71
C PHE A 93 -0.70 0.84 5.97
N PRO A 94 -1.81 0.09 5.96
CA PRO A 94 -2.48 -0.34 7.18
C PRO A 94 -1.53 -1.07 8.12
N ALA A 95 -1.90 -1.19 9.39
CA ALA A 95 -1.10 -1.94 10.35
C ALA A 95 -0.88 -3.38 9.86
N PRO A 96 0.38 -3.85 9.75
CA PRO A 96 0.66 -5.21 9.33
C PRO A 96 0.41 -6.21 10.46
N GLN A 97 0.44 -7.49 10.10
CA GLN A 97 0.55 -8.60 11.03
C GLN A 97 1.90 -9.30 10.83
N ARG A 98 2.46 -9.80 11.93
CA ARG A 98 3.65 -10.65 11.88
C ARG A 98 3.23 -12.10 11.78
N HIS A 99 3.88 -12.81 10.88
CA HIS A 99 3.64 -14.21 10.62
C HIS A 99 4.96 -14.99 10.65
N ASP A 100 4.86 -16.27 11.02
CA ASP A 100 5.93 -17.25 10.89
C ASP A 100 5.30 -18.48 10.20
N ASP A 101 5.74 -18.76 8.99
CA ASP A 101 5.21 -19.87 8.18
C ASP A 101 6.19 -21.05 8.08
N GLY A 102 7.25 -21.02 8.91
CA GLY A 102 8.29 -22.05 8.94
C GLY A 102 9.39 -21.87 7.87
N TYR A 103 9.19 -20.93 6.93
CA TYR A 103 10.22 -20.55 5.93
C TYR A 103 10.90 -19.22 6.30
N GLY A 104 10.29 -18.44 7.20
CA GLY A 104 10.79 -17.16 7.67
C GLY A 104 9.71 -16.34 8.35
N LYS A 105 10.15 -15.29 9.05
CA LYS A 105 9.26 -14.30 9.65
C LYS A 105 9.00 -13.18 8.66
N TRP A 106 7.72 -12.85 8.47
CA TRP A 106 7.34 -11.79 7.54
C TRP A 106 6.26 -10.88 8.14
N ALA A 107 6.20 -9.64 7.64
CA ALA A 107 5.19 -8.66 7.99
C ALA A 107 4.33 -8.34 6.76
N GLY A 108 3.01 -8.36 6.92
CA GLY A 108 2.10 -8.10 5.81
C GLY A 108 0.66 -8.51 6.07
N TYR A 109 -0.01 -8.97 5.02
CA TYR A 109 -1.44 -9.22 4.99
C TYR A 109 -1.74 -10.57 4.33
N ASN A 110 -2.53 -11.40 5.00
CA ASN A 110 -3.09 -12.67 4.48
C ASN A 110 -4.59 -12.57 4.19
N TYR A 111 -5.08 -11.36 3.97
CA TYR A 111 -6.44 -10.99 3.62
C TYR A 111 -6.42 -9.87 2.57
N PRO A 112 -7.55 -9.63 1.84
CA PRO A 112 -7.64 -8.51 0.91
C PRO A 112 -7.31 -7.18 1.60
N VAL A 113 -6.45 -6.37 0.98
CA VAL A 113 -5.99 -5.11 1.55
C VAL A 113 -5.99 -4.00 0.49
N SER A 114 -6.41 -2.82 0.89
CA SER A 114 -6.34 -1.62 0.06
C SER A 114 -5.32 -0.66 0.66
N LEU A 115 -4.24 -0.40 -0.10
CA LEU A 115 -3.15 0.48 0.33
C LEU A 115 -3.44 1.91 -0.14
N PRO A 116 -3.65 2.87 0.78
CA PRO A 116 -3.90 4.26 0.43
C PRO A 116 -2.73 4.89 -0.32
N VAL A 117 -3.05 5.70 -1.32
CA VAL A 117 -2.08 6.47 -2.12
C VAL A 117 -2.50 7.93 -2.16
N VAL A 118 -1.54 8.84 -2.02
CA VAL A 118 -1.72 10.26 -2.28
C VAL A 118 -0.89 10.64 -3.50
N PHE A 119 -1.55 11.02 -4.59
CA PHE A 119 -0.91 11.56 -5.78
C PHE A 119 -0.85 13.09 -5.66
N LYS A 120 0.33 13.66 -5.90
CA LYS A 120 0.54 15.11 -5.91
C LYS A 120 0.59 15.62 -7.34
N LEU A 121 -0.26 16.59 -7.67
CA LEU A 121 -0.23 17.23 -8.98
C LEU A 121 1.03 18.09 -9.15
N SER A 122 1.58 18.11 -10.36
CA SER A 122 2.65 19.03 -10.78
C SER A 122 2.11 20.45 -10.95
N ALA A 123 0.92 20.56 -11.53
CA ALA A 123 0.23 21.84 -11.75
C ALA A 123 -1.26 21.71 -11.39
N ALA A 124 -1.75 22.63 -10.56
CA ALA A 124 -3.16 22.70 -10.23
C ALA A 124 -4.00 23.09 -11.45
N LYS A 125 -5.22 22.53 -11.59
CA LYS A 125 -6.19 22.80 -12.66
C LYS A 125 -5.84 22.26 -14.05
N GLU A 126 -4.78 21.51 -14.20
CA GLU A 126 -4.49 20.78 -15.42
C GLU A 126 -5.04 19.35 -15.33
N LEU A 127 -5.33 18.76 -16.50
CA LEU A 127 -5.76 17.36 -16.56
C LEU A 127 -4.63 16.45 -16.06
N ALA A 128 -5.00 15.43 -15.32
CA ALA A 128 -4.08 14.43 -14.82
C ALA A 128 -4.49 13.04 -15.34
N VAL A 129 -3.51 12.26 -15.77
CA VAL A 129 -3.65 10.84 -16.05
C VAL A 129 -2.61 10.11 -15.23
N ILE A 130 -3.05 9.17 -14.43
CA ILE A 130 -2.18 8.34 -13.61
C ILE A 130 -1.84 7.08 -14.40
N ASP A 131 -0.57 6.94 -14.77
CA ASP A 131 0.02 5.72 -15.32
C ASP A 131 1.00 5.17 -14.29
N ALA A 132 0.52 4.22 -13.47
CA ALA A 132 1.26 3.67 -12.37
C ALA A 132 1.86 2.31 -12.74
N ASP A 133 3.18 2.20 -12.75
CA ASP A 133 3.88 0.93 -12.78
C ASP A 133 3.89 0.35 -11.36
N VAL A 134 3.20 -0.78 -11.19
CA VAL A 134 3.03 -1.47 -9.91
C VAL A 134 3.88 -2.72 -9.89
N PHE A 135 4.64 -2.89 -8.80
CA PHE A 135 5.38 -4.12 -8.52
C PHE A 135 5.12 -4.57 -7.09
N LEU A 136 4.69 -5.82 -6.88
CA LEU A 136 4.49 -6.42 -5.57
C LEU A 136 4.53 -7.94 -5.63
N GLY A 137 4.73 -8.59 -4.49
CA GLY A 137 4.62 -10.04 -4.34
C GLY A 137 3.24 -10.48 -3.88
N ILE A 138 2.66 -11.47 -4.56
CA ILE A 138 1.51 -12.24 -4.06
C ILE A 138 1.99 -13.68 -3.90
N CYS A 139 1.98 -14.21 -2.68
CA CYS A 139 2.65 -15.46 -2.33
C CYS A 139 1.69 -16.41 -1.61
N GLU A 140 1.86 -17.71 -1.86
CA GLU A 140 1.33 -18.80 -1.06
C GLU A 140 2.51 -19.66 -0.59
N THR A 141 2.82 -20.76 -1.26
CA THR A 141 4.05 -21.54 -1.09
C THR A 141 5.20 -20.93 -1.89
N ILE A 142 4.89 -20.38 -3.04
CA ILE A 142 5.84 -19.62 -3.90
C ILE A 142 5.34 -18.18 -4.06
N CYS A 143 6.28 -17.27 -4.31
CA CYS A 143 5.96 -15.88 -4.62
C CYS A 143 5.80 -15.68 -6.12
N ILE A 144 4.65 -15.10 -6.50
CA ILE A 144 4.38 -14.67 -7.86
C ILE A 144 4.55 -13.14 -7.91
N PRO A 145 5.56 -12.65 -8.63
CA PRO A 145 5.69 -11.21 -8.82
C PRO A 145 4.53 -10.70 -9.68
N VAL A 146 3.82 -9.72 -9.17
CA VAL A 146 2.86 -8.93 -9.95
C VAL A 146 3.60 -7.71 -10.46
N GLN A 147 3.72 -7.59 -11.77
CA GLN A 147 4.27 -6.41 -12.43
C GLN A 147 3.30 -5.97 -13.50
N THR A 148 2.72 -4.79 -13.35
CA THR A 148 1.68 -4.30 -14.26
C THR A 148 1.63 -2.79 -14.27
N ARG A 149 1.14 -2.23 -15.39
CA ARG A 149 0.77 -0.82 -15.49
C ARG A 149 -0.73 -0.67 -15.32
N LEU A 150 -1.12 0.21 -14.40
CA LEU A 150 -2.50 0.55 -14.12
C LEU A 150 -2.74 2.02 -14.50
N THR A 151 -3.66 2.24 -15.44
CA THR A 151 -3.97 3.58 -15.91
C THR A 151 -5.33 4.03 -15.37
N VAL A 152 -5.38 5.25 -14.84
CA VAL A 152 -6.59 5.90 -14.32
C VAL A 152 -6.66 7.35 -14.80
N ASP A 153 -7.82 7.75 -15.29
CA ASP A 153 -8.18 9.16 -15.48
C ASP A 153 -9.12 9.59 -14.33
N PRO A 154 -8.61 10.31 -13.31
CA PRO A 154 -9.43 10.71 -12.16
C PRO A 154 -10.61 11.63 -12.53
N GLY A 155 -10.52 12.27 -13.70
CA GLY A 155 -11.55 13.19 -14.19
C GLY A 155 -12.69 12.50 -14.95
N SER A 156 -12.58 11.23 -15.29
CA SER A 156 -13.53 10.53 -16.15
C SER A 156 -14.85 10.15 -15.43
N ASP A 157 -14.78 9.80 -14.13
CA ASP A 157 -15.94 9.56 -13.26
C ASP A 157 -15.68 10.11 -11.86
N PRO A 158 -15.55 11.44 -11.72
CA PRO A 158 -15.01 12.04 -10.51
C PRO A 158 -15.98 12.04 -9.32
N ASP A 159 -17.22 11.68 -9.53
CA ASP A 159 -18.28 11.66 -8.53
C ASP A 159 -18.75 10.21 -8.23
N ASN A 160 -17.93 9.20 -8.56
CA ASN A 160 -18.21 7.78 -8.27
C ASN A 160 -18.24 7.54 -6.75
N ALA A 161 -19.44 7.24 -6.25
CA ALA A 161 -19.67 7.10 -4.81
C ALA A 161 -19.01 5.84 -4.22
N ASP A 162 -18.94 4.75 -4.98
CA ASP A 162 -18.33 3.48 -4.52
C ASP A 162 -16.81 3.63 -4.44
N ASP A 163 -16.18 4.23 -5.45
CA ASP A 163 -14.74 4.50 -5.44
C ASP A 163 -14.37 5.47 -4.32
N ALA A 164 -15.14 6.53 -4.13
CA ALA A 164 -14.93 7.49 -3.04
C ALA A 164 -15.09 6.83 -1.66
N ALA A 165 -16.06 5.93 -1.49
CA ALA A 165 -16.26 5.18 -0.25
C ALA A 165 -15.11 4.22 0.04
N LEU A 166 -14.61 3.49 -0.96
CA LEU A 166 -13.46 2.62 -0.83
C LEU A 166 -12.21 3.40 -0.41
N VAL A 167 -11.91 4.50 -1.11
CA VAL A 167 -10.77 5.36 -0.78
C VAL A 167 -10.90 5.89 0.64
N LYS A 168 -12.06 6.42 1.03
CA LYS A 168 -12.30 6.93 2.38
C LYS A 168 -12.09 5.86 3.45
N ALA A 169 -12.64 4.66 3.25
CA ALA A 169 -12.51 3.55 4.19
C ALA A 169 -11.04 3.12 4.35
N SER A 170 -10.29 3.07 3.25
CA SER A 170 -8.88 2.67 3.26
C SER A 170 -8.00 3.68 4.02
N PHE A 171 -8.23 4.98 3.86
CA PHE A 171 -7.53 6.00 4.65
C PHE A 171 -7.91 5.96 6.13
N ALA A 172 -9.15 5.60 6.46
CA ALA A 172 -9.61 5.45 7.85
C ALA A 172 -9.02 4.20 8.54
N ALA A 173 -8.55 3.23 7.78
CA ALA A 173 -7.91 2.01 8.28
C ALA A 173 -6.40 2.19 8.57
N LEU A 174 -5.81 3.32 8.23
CA LEU A 174 -4.41 3.61 8.56
C LEU A 174 -4.21 3.73 10.07
N PRO A 175 -3.04 3.35 10.61
CA PRO A 175 -2.67 3.63 11.97
C PRO A 175 -2.82 5.12 12.28
N ALA A 176 -3.28 5.44 13.48
CA ALA A 176 -3.34 6.82 13.95
C ALA A 176 -1.92 7.38 14.18
N PRO A 177 -1.71 8.70 14.12
CA PRO A 177 -0.44 9.28 14.57
C PRO A 177 -0.12 8.90 16.00
N ALA A 178 1.14 8.57 16.26
CA ALA A 178 1.62 8.25 17.60
C ALA A 178 1.44 9.43 18.57
N ARG A 179 1.21 9.11 19.84
CA ARG A 179 1.02 10.05 20.93
C ARG A 179 1.71 9.51 22.20
N SER A 180 1.81 10.33 23.23
CA SER A 180 2.57 10.00 24.45
C SER A 180 2.06 8.76 25.20
N ASP A 181 0.74 8.50 25.16
CA ASP A 181 0.09 7.34 25.78
C ASP A 181 -0.05 6.13 24.85
N PHE A 182 0.22 6.32 23.54
CA PHE A 182 0.29 5.26 22.55
C PHE A 182 1.38 5.59 21.53
N GLY A 183 2.57 5.08 21.74
CA GLY A 183 3.76 5.37 20.93
C GLY A 183 4.99 4.68 21.52
N ILE A 184 6.15 5.19 21.16
CA ILE A 184 7.41 4.64 21.64
C ILE A 184 8.36 5.73 22.15
N ASN A 185 9.32 5.31 22.99
CA ASN A 185 10.50 6.10 23.33
C ASN A 185 11.74 5.33 22.85
N VAL A 186 12.62 5.98 22.11
CA VAL A 186 13.90 5.37 21.71
C VAL A 186 14.80 5.37 22.92
N LEU A 187 15.36 4.21 23.24
CA LEU A 187 16.34 4.05 24.30
C LEU A 187 17.76 4.05 23.70
N PRO A 188 18.79 4.34 24.52
CA PRO A 188 20.16 4.18 24.07
C PRO A 188 20.41 2.75 23.59
N GLY A 189 20.84 2.63 22.36
CA GLY A 189 21.26 1.40 21.70
C GLY A 189 22.70 1.54 21.20
N ASP A 190 23.15 0.54 20.47
CA ASP A 190 24.40 0.59 19.72
C ASP A 190 24.11 0.73 18.21
N HIS A 191 25.17 0.64 17.42
CA HIS A 191 25.05 0.76 15.97
C HIS A 191 24.39 -0.46 15.29
N GLU A 192 24.19 -1.54 16.00
CA GLU A 192 23.66 -2.82 15.49
C GLU A 192 22.24 -3.08 15.99
N THR A 193 21.72 -2.25 16.91
CA THR A 193 20.41 -2.46 17.53
C THR A 193 19.64 -1.17 17.71
N LEU A 194 18.37 -1.20 17.33
CA LEU A 194 17.36 -0.20 17.70
C LEU A 194 16.58 -0.72 18.90
N VAL A 195 16.67 0.02 20.03
CA VAL A 195 15.96 -0.33 21.26
C VAL A 195 14.86 0.69 21.52
N VAL A 196 13.62 0.22 21.69
CA VAL A 196 12.48 1.08 21.96
C VAL A 196 11.66 0.58 23.15
N GLU A 197 11.25 1.52 24.00
CA GLU A 197 10.25 1.32 25.04
C GLU A 197 8.88 1.64 24.45
N ALA A 198 7.94 0.71 24.55
CA ALA A 198 6.59 0.88 24.06
C ALA A 198 5.64 1.35 25.17
N ASN A 199 4.88 2.40 24.88
CA ASN A 199 3.73 2.85 25.66
C ASN A 199 2.47 2.59 24.87
N PHE A 200 1.51 1.85 25.39
CA PHE A 200 0.26 1.53 24.68
C PHE A 200 -0.82 1.10 25.68
N PRO A 201 -2.10 1.30 25.35
CA PRO A 201 -3.19 0.72 26.10
C PRO A 201 -3.41 -0.75 25.70
N GLY A 202 -3.92 -1.55 26.64
CA GLY A 202 -4.35 -2.93 26.38
C GLY A 202 -3.35 -3.99 26.82
N ASP A 203 -3.53 -5.19 26.27
CA ASP A 203 -2.76 -6.38 26.65
C ASP A 203 -1.34 -6.34 26.07
N PRO A 204 -0.29 -6.43 26.90
CA PRO A 204 1.09 -6.49 26.43
C PRO A 204 1.35 -7.64 25.46
N ASP A 205 0.70 -8.79 25.64
CA ASP A 205 0.93 -9.95 24.80
C ASP A 205 0.42 -9.77 23.37
N ALA A 206 -0.53 -8.87 23.16
CA ALA A 206 -1.05 -8.50 21.87
C ALA A 206 -0.25 -7.38 21.15
N ALA A 207 0.75 -6.80 21.82
CA ALA A 207 1.53 -5.72 21.22
C ALA A 207 2.61 -6.25 20.28
N ASP A 208 2.80 -5.59 19.13
CA ASP A 208 3.92 -5.85 18.22
C ASP A 208 4.48 -4.53 17.67
N PHE A 209 5.74 -4.56 17.30
CA PHE A 209 6.47 -3.40 16.78
C PHE A 209 7.05 -3.71 15.42
N PHE A 210 6.79 -2.82 14.47
CA PHE A 210 7.26 -2.89 13.10
C PHE A 210 8.05 -1.63 12.79
N VAL A 211 9.19 -1.78 12.14
CA VAL A 211 10.03 -0.66 11.69
C VAL A 211 10.43 -0.89 10.25
N ALA A 212 10.50 0.18 9.48
CA ALA A 212 10.95 0.17 8.10
C ALA A 212 11.83 1.39 7.86
N GLY A 213 12.94 1.18 7.18
CA GLY A 213 13.81 2.24 6.71
C GLY A 213 13.53 2.61 5.25
N GLU A 214 13.96 3.80 4.86
CA GLU A 214 14.15 4.12 3.45
C GLU A 214 15.53 3.62 3.03
N ARG A 215 15.63 3.10 1.80
CA ARG A 215 16.86 2.76 1.07
C ARG A 215 17.98 2.17 1.94
N ASP A 216 18.20 0.89 1.79
CA ASP A 216 19.35 0.16 2.33
C ASP A 216 19.34 -0.07 3.85
N TYR A 217 18.27 0.29 4.57
CA TYR A 217 18.07 -0.22 5.92
C TYR A 217 17.44 -1.61 5.86
N MET A 218 18.05 -2.57 6.54
CA MET A 218 17.49 -3.90 6.76
C MET A 218 17.38 -4.18 8.25
N PHE A 219 16.22 -4.64 8.67
CA PHE A 219 15.93 -4.94 10.06
C PHE A 219 15.65 -6.42 10.25
N GLY A 220 16.20 -6.98 11.34
CA GLY A 220 15.80 -8.30 11.82
C GLY A 220 14.49 -8.26 12.59
N ALA A 221 13.94 -9.45 12.87
CA ALA A 221 12.72 -9.54 13.67
C ALA A 221 12.96 -9.00 15.09
N PRO A 222 12.06 -8.17 15.64
CA PRO A 222 12.18 -7.64 16.99
C PRO A 222 12.11 -8.76 18.02
N SER A 223 12.97 -8.67 19.05
CA SER A 223 12.82 -9.43 20.28
C SER A 223 12.12 -8.60 21.34
N ARG A 224 11.39 -9.26 22.24
CA ARG A 224 10.60 -8.64 23.32
C ARG A 224 11.23 -8.94 24.68
N SER A 225 11.26 -7.95 25.54
CA SER A 225 11.63 -8.09 26.92
C SER A 225 10.81 -7.13 27.80
N GLU A 226 10.75 -7.38 29.09
CA GLU A 226 10.13 -6.48 30.05
C GLU A 226 11.21 -5.89 30.96
N LYS A 227 11.13 -4.59 31.20
CA LYS A 227 11.99 -3.87 32.12
C LYS A 227 11.17 -2.84 32.90
N ASP A 228 11.19 -2.93 34.21
CA ASP A 228 10.47 -2.01 35.14
C ASP A 228 8.96 -1.90 34.81
N GLY A 229 8.33 -3.04 34.41
CA GLY A 229 6.92 -3.10 34.01
C GLY A 229 6.60 -2.49 32.65
N LYS A 230 7.63 -2.25 31.83
CA LYS A 230 7.50 -1.70 30.46
C LYS A 230 7.98 -2.68 29.43
N LEU A 231 7.24 -2.76 28.31
CA LEU A 231 7.62 -3.59 27.17
C LEU A 231 8.72 -2.91 26.36
N ILE A 232 9.80 -3.65 26.14
CA ILE A 232 10.96 -3.21 25.36
C ILE A 232 11.03 -4.09 24.09
N PHE A 233 11.15 -3.46 22.95
CA PHE A 233 11.50 -4.12 21.70
C PHE A 233 12.96 -3.80 21.35
N THR A 234 13.72 -4.85 21.03
CA THR A 234 15.08 -4.75 20.49
C THR A 234 15.08 -5.30 19.09
N VAL A 235 15.41 -4.45 18.11
CA VAL A 235 15.40 -4.76 16.69
C VAL A 235 16.84 -4.76 16.18
N PRO A 236 17.34 -5.89 15.66
CA PRO A 236 18.63 -5.92 14.99
C PRO A 236 18.63 -5.03 13.73
N ILE A 237 19.69 -4.26 13.53
CA ILE A 237 19.97 -3.53 12.30
C ILE A 237 20.94 -4.40 11.50
N LEU A 238 20.45 -5.05 10.46
CA LEU A 238 21.22 -6.01 9.65
C LEU A 238 22.05 -5.32 8.59
N ASP A 239 21.53 -4.22 8.05
CA ASP A 239 22.24 -3.35 7.11
C ASP A 239 21.70 -1.93 7.18
N ARG A 240 22.52 -0.97 6.79
CA ARG A 240 22.19 0.45 6.75
C ARG A 240 23.05 1.20 5.73
N PRO A 241 22.55 2.33 5.20
CA PRO A 241 23.31 3.14 4.27
C PRO A 241 24.61 3.66 4.90
N SER A 242 25.64 3.80 4.10
CA SER A 242 26.96 4.32 4.53
C SER A 242 26.92 5.76 5.04
N ALA A 243 25.88 6.52 4.63
CA ALA A 243 25.61 7.88 5.10
C ALA A 243 24.17 7.94 5.61
N THR A 244 23.99 8.54 6.79
CA THR A 244 22.65 8.78 7.34
C THR A 244 21.84 9.64 6.37
N PRO A 245 20.64 9.22 5.95
CA PRO A 245 19.77 10.05 5.13
C PRO A 245 19.46 11.37 5.84
N THR A 246 19.39 12.46 5.07
CA THR A 246 19.16 13.80 5.63
C THR A 246 17.69 14.13 5.84
N ASP A 247 16.79 13.40 5.16
CA ASP A 247 15.37 13.64 5.16
C ASP A 247 14.61 12.42 5.71
N GLY A 248 13.52 12.66 6.42
CA GLY A 248 12.64 11.63 6.91
C GLY A 248 13.10 11.02 8.22
N GLY A 249 13.04 9.72 8.32
CA GLY A 249 13.35 8.89 9.47
C GLY A 249 12.89 7.46 9.23
N LEU A 250 13.06 6.59 10.21
CA LEU A 250 12.53 5.24 10.14
C LEU A 250 11.02 5.29 10.43
N HIS A 251 10.23 4.76 9.53
CA HIS A 251 8.80 4.56 9.79
C HIS A 251 8.60 3.44 10.79
N TYR A 252 7.73 3.65 11.77
CA TYR A 252 7.33 2.57 12.65
C TYR A 252 5.82 2.46 12.78
N THR A 253 5.37 1.25 13.07
CA THR A 253 3.99 0.95 13.49
C THR A 253 4.05 0.17 14.78
N LEU A 254 3.34 0.64 15.82
CA LEU A 254 3.11 -0.07 17.07
C LEU A 254 1.66 -0.51 17.10
N THR A 255 1.43 -1.82 17.26
CA THR A 255 0.11 -2.41 17.38
C THR A 255 -0.16 -2.88 18.81
N SER A 256 -1.42 -2.90 19.21
CA SER A 256 -1.90 -3.48 20.46
C SER A 256 -3.35 -3.95 20.29
N SER A 257 -3.94 -4.54 21.35
CA SER A 257 -5.38 -4.87 21.36
C SER A 257 -6.30 -3.65 21.23
N ALA A 258 -5.79 -2.43 21.46
CA ALA A 258 -6.54 -1.18 21.33
C ALA A 258 -6.41 -0.52 19.96
N GLY A 259 -5.68 -1.11 19.02
CA GLY A 259 -5.46 -0.59 17.67
C GLY A 259 -3.99 -0.43 17.30
N ALA A 260 -3.70 0.54 16.44
CA ALA A 260 -2.35 0.78 15.95
C ALA A 260 -2.05 2.28 15.84
N VAL A 261 -0.79 2.62 16.04
CA VAL A 261 -0.25 3.96 15.79
C VAL A 261 1.00 3.89 14.94
N GLU A 262 1.28 4.95 14.18
CA GLU A 262 2.49 5.09 13.38
C GLU A 262 3.21 6.40 13.68
N GLY A 263 4.50 6.42 13.40
CA GLY A 263 5.34 7.61 13.54
C GLY A 263 6.68 7.46 12.84
N LEU A 264 7.51 8.47 13.01
CA LEU A 264 8.88 8.48 12.52
C LEU A 264 9.85 8.42 13.71
N LEU A 265 10.90 7.66 13.54
CA LEU A 265 12.07 7.61 14.42
C LEU A 265 13.23 8.35 13.76
N PRO A 266 14.09 9.02 14.54
CA PRO A 266 15.35 9.45 13.98
C PRO A 266 16.17 8.25 13.53
N PHE A 267 17.02 8.45 12.54
CA PHE A 267 18.00 7.43 12.16
C PHE A 267 18.96 7.15 13.31
N PRO A 268 19.25 5.87 13.64
CA PRO A 268 20.15 5.48 14.72
C PRO A 268 21.63 5.68 14.39
#